data_65188910b13c55f9933b9915eb886ef6
#
_entry.id   65188910b13c55f9933b9915eb886ef6
#
_cell.length_a   1.000
_cell.length_b   1.000
_cell.length_c   1.000
_cell.angle_alpha   90.00
_cell.angle_beta   90.00
_cell.angle_gamma   90.00
#
_symmetry.space_group_name_H-M   'P 1'
#
loop_
_entity.id
_entity.type
_entity.pdbx_description
1 polymer ?
#
loop_
_entity_poly.entity_id
_entity_poly.type
_entity_poly.pdbx_seq_one_letter_code
_entity_poly.pdbx_strand_id
1 'polypeptide(L)'
;MTKHLKRLVVGGFLVALAGVIVAQAPALTRTMVTKADVSVPGREAVVARVEVAPGGVAGWHTHPGDEISYVIDGEATLMIAGQAPRKVVAGEGFVIPAGVVHNAKNDGSVATKLVGVYVVEKGKPLASPASAPAP
;
A
#
# COMPACT_ATOMS: atom_id res chain seq x y z
N MET A 1 -27.71 -48.32 58.42
CA MET A 1 -28.18 -47.93 57.12
C MET A 1 -27.37 -46.71 56.62
N THR A 2 -26.28 -46.90 55.90
CA THR A 2 -25.38 -45.87 55.44
C THR A 2 -25.59 -45.66 53.93
N LYS A 3 -26.16 -44.50 53.54
CA LYS A 3 -26.40 -44.14 52.13
C LYS A 3 -25.11 -43.57 51.55
N HIS A 4 -24.48 -44.28 50.64
CA HIS A 4 -23.35 -43.77 49.84
C HIS A 4 -23.88 -42.86 48.71
N LEU A 5 -23.56 -41.56 48.80
CA LEU A 5 -23.84 -40.56 47.80
C LEU A 5 -22.71 -40.59 46.74
N LYS A 6 -23.00 -41.12 45.53
CA LYS A 6 -22.06 -41.12 44.40
C LYS A 6 -22.01 -39.70 43.81
N ARG A 7 -20.88 -39.02 43.94
CA ARG A 7 -20.60 -37.74 43.24
C ARG A 7 -20.27 -38.03 41.78
N LEU A 8 -21.12 -37.54 40.89
CA LEU A 8 -20.88 -37.55 39.47
C LEU A 8 -19.96 -36.38 39.15
N VAL A 9 -18.72 -36.66 38.72
CA VAL A 9 -17.78 -35.64 38.22
C VAL A 9 -18.04 -35.49 36.71
N VAL A 10 -18.70 -34.38 36.31
CA VAL A 10 -18.84 -34.02 34.92
C VAL A 10 -17.57 -33.28 34.51
N GLY A 11 -16.67 -33.98 33.80
CA GLY A 11 -15.49 -33.39 33.21
C GLY A 11 -15.90 -32.56 31.99
N GLY A 12 -15.86 -31.24 32.12
CA GLY A 12 -16.03 -30.33 30.98
C GLY A 12 -14.78 -30.35 30.09
N PHE A 13 -14.95 -30.80 28.84
CA PHE A 13 -13.90 -30.72 27.81
C PHE A 13 -13.90 -29.30 27.26
N LEU A 14 -12.89 -28.49 27.63
CA LEU A 14 -12.66 -27.17 27.02
C LEU A 14 -12.01 -27.40 25.66
N VAL A 15 -12.76 -27.27 24.57
CA VAL A 15 -12.20 -27.22 23.22
C VAL A 15 -11.66 -25.80 23.00
N ALA A 16 -10.35 -25.64 23.07
CA ALA A 16 -9.69 -24.40 22.67
C ALA A 16 -9.73 -24.31 21.13
N LEU A 17 -10.57 -23.44 20.57
CA LEU A 17 -10.49 -23.07 19.16
C LEU A 17 -9.22 -22.21 18.98
N ALA A 18 -8.17 -22.81 18.44
CA ALA A 18 -7.01 -22.06 17.94
C ALA A 18 -7.44 -21.33 16.67
N GLY A 19 -7.75 -20.04 16.79
CA GLY A 19 -8.00 -19.18 15.66
C GLY A 19 -6.73 -19.06 14.81
N VAL A 20 -6.79 -19.47 13.54
CA VAL A 20 -5.70 -19.24 12.58
C VAL A 20 -5.72 -17.75 12.24
N ILE A 21 -4.75 -16.99 12.74
CA ILE A 21 -4.52 -15.60 12.30
C ILE A 21 -3.90 -15.67 10.90
N VAL A 22 -4.71 -15.47 9.87
CA VAL A 22 -4.22 -15.28 8.51
C VAL A 22 -3.71 -13.84 8.43
N ALA A 23 -2.39 -13.66 8.36
CA ALA A 23 -1.81 -12.36 8.10
C ALA A 23 -2.26 -11.87 6.72
N GLN A 24 -2.94 -10.71 6.66
CA GLN A 24 -3.31 -10.09 5.40
C GLN A 24 -2.04 -9.60 4.68
N ALA A 25 -1.98 -9.86 3.36
CA ALA A 25 -0.95 -9.26 2.52
C ALA A 25 -1.04 -7.72 2.59
N PRO A 26 0.09 -7.00 2.51
CA PRO A 26 0.08 -5.54 2.55
C PRO A 26 -0.74 -4.98 1.38
N ALA A 27 -1.51 -3.92 1.65
CA ALA A 27 -2.35 -3.27 0.64
C ALA A 27 -1.53 -2.67 -0.51
N LEU A 28 -0.28 -2.28 -0.24
CA LEU A 28 0.69 -1.79 -1.22
C LEU A 28 2.05 -2.43 -0.95
N THR A 29 2.69 -2.92 -2.02
CA THR A 29 4.08 -3.37 -2.00
C THR A 29 4.90 -2.50 -2.94
N ARG A 30 6.06 -2.02 -2.48
CA ARG A 30 7.02 -1.29 -3.31
C ARG A 30 8.36 -2.02 -3.26
N THR A 31 8.79 -2.55 -4.42
CA THR A 31 10.06 -3.27 -4.57
C THR A 31 11.02 -2.40 -5.37
N MET A 32 12.08 -1.93 -4.75
CA MET A 32 13.13 -1.17 -5.44
C MET A 32 13.83 -2.06 -6.47
N VAL A 33 13.91 -1.58 -7.71
CA VAL A 33 14.60 -2.25 -8.83
C VAL A 33 16.01 -1.73 -8.95
N THR A 34 16.17 -0.39 -8.96
CA THR A 34 17.47 0.26 -9.01
C THR A 34 17.40 1.66 -8.40
N LYS A 35 18.56 2.16 -8.02
CA LYS A 35 18.75 3.49 -7.47
C LYS A 35 20.12 4.00 -7.89
N ALA A 36 20.15 5.21 -8.44
CA ALA A 36 21.41 5.84 -8.88
C ALA A 36 21.30 7.36 -8.88
N ASP A 37 22.46 8.02 -8.83
CA ASP A 37 22.54 9.47 -9.03
C ASP A 37 22.08 9.85 -10.43
N VAL A 38 21.44 11.00 -10.54
CA VAL A 38 21.09 11.63 -11.82
C VAL A 38 21.98 12.87 -12.04
N SER A 39 21.91 13.45 -13.24
CA SER A 39 22.72 14.63 -13.61
C SER A 39 22.37 15.90 -12.82
N VAL A 40 21.24 15.91 -12.10
CA VAL A 40 20.83 17.03 -11.24
C VAL A 40 21.52 16.89 -9.88
N PRO A 41 22.35 17.86 -9.44
CA PRO A 41 23.04 17.79 -8.16
C PRO A 41 22.09 17.58 -6.98
N GLY A 42 22.45 16.70 -6.06
CA GLY A 42 21.66 16.38 -4.86
C GLY A 42 20.42 15.52 -5.10
N ARG A 43 20.23 15.03 -6.32
CA ARG A 43 19.11 14.16 -6.70
C ARG A 43 19.57 12.75 -7.05
N GLU A 44 18.67 11.80 -6.82
CA GLU A 44 18.81 10.42 -7.23
C GLU A 44 17.53 9.94 -7.90
N ALA A 45 17.65 9.02 -8.83
CA ALA A 45 16.52 8.29 -9.39
C ALA A 45 16.36 6.97 -8.63
N VAL A 46 15.12 6.68 -8.25
CA VAL A 46 14.71 5.38 -7.73
C VAL A 46 13.70 4.79 -8.70
N VAL A 47 13.96 3.60 -9.20
CA VAL A 47 12.99 2.85 -10.02
C VAL A 47 12.44 1.72 -9.16
N ALA A 48 11.13 1.65 -9.03
CA ALA A 48 10.45 0.64 -8.24
C ALA A 48 9.30 -0.01 -9.00
N ARG A 49 9.07 -1.28 -8.73
CA ARG A 49 7.79 -1.93 -9.02
C ARG A 49 6.86 -1.67 -7.83
N VAL A 50 5.66 -1.20 -8.13
CA VAL A 50 4.62 -0.95 -7.14
C VAL A 50 3.43 -1.82 -7.48
N GLU A 51 2.89 -2.48 -6.46
CA GLU A 51 1.71 -3.32 -6.59
C GLU A 51 0.70 -2.91 -5.51
N VAL A 52 -0.53 -2.63 -5.94
CA VAL A 52 -1.66 -2.34 -5.06
C VAL A 52 -2.64 -3.50 -5.15
N ALA A 53 -2.82 -4.22 -4.04
CA ALA A 53 -3.73 -5.36 -3.98
C ALA A 53 -5.18 -4.95 -4.30
N PRO A 54 -6.04 -5.87 -4.75
CA PRO A 54 -7.48 -5.61 -4.89
C PRO A 54 -8.07 -5.05 -3.60
N GLY A 55 -8.81 -3.93 -3.69
CA GLY A 55 -9.33 -3.19 -2.53
C GLY A 55 -8.27 -2.42 -1.73
N GLY A 56 -7.00 -2.50 -2.11
CA GLY A 56 -5.90 -1.84 -1.43
C GLY A 56 -5.88 -0.33 -1.66
N VAL A 57 -5.29 0.38 -0.70
CA VAL A 57 -5.12 1.84 -0.71
C VAL A 57 -3.66 2.14 -0.37
N ALA A 58 -3.02 2.99 -1.16
CA ALA A 58 -1.64 3.42 -0.91
C ALA A 58 -1.52 4.26 0.38
N GLY A 59 -2.58 4.99 0.71
CA GLY A 59 -2.59 6.02 1.75
C GLY A 59 -2.12 7.37 1.22
N TRP A 60 -2.58 8.45 1.85
CA TRP A 60 -2.15 9.81 1.51
C TRP A 60 -0.68 10.00 1.87
N HIS A 61 0.12 10.45 0.91
CA HIS A 61 1.56 10.63 1.08
C HIS A 61 2.13 11.65 0.11
N THR A 62 3.41 11.97 0.30
CA THR A 62 4.22 12.83 -0.58
C THR A 62 5.55 12.16 -0.89
N HIS A 63 6.22 12.62 -1.94
CA HIS A 63 7.61 12.29 -2.24
C HIS A 63 8.51 13.54 -2.20
N PRO A 64 9.79 13.42 -1.81
CA PRO A 64 10.73 14.54 -1.81
C PRO A 64 11.29 14.83 -3.21
N GLY A 65 10.47 14.69 -4.23
CA GLY A 65 10.78 14.85 -5.64
C GLY A 65 9.64 14.38 -6.51
N ASP A 66 9.85 14.36 -7.82
CA ASP A 66 8.82 13.97 -8.79
C ASP A 66 8.64 12.45 -8.83
N GLU A 67 7.39 12.00 -8.94
CA GLU A 67 7.03 10.64 -9.31
C GLU A 67 6.56 10.61 -10.75
N ILE A 68 7.14 9.71 -11.55
CA ILE A 68 6.75 9.44 -12.93
C ILE A 68 6.38 7.96 -12.98
N SER A 69 5.10 7.67 -13.15
CA SER A 69 4.59 6.31 -13.05
C SER A 69 3.89 5.87 -14.33
N TYR A 70 4.03 4.57 -14.64
CA TYR A 70 3.40 3.90 -15.77
C TYR A 70 2.69 2.63 -15.31
N VAL A 71 1.40 2.51 -15.60
CA VAL A 71 0.58 1.34 -15.23
C VAL A 71 0.83 0.21 -16.22
N ILE A 72 1.30 -0.93 -15.72
CA ILE A 72 1.59 -2.13 -16.52
C ILE A 72 0.33 -3.02 -16.63
N ASP A 73 -0.40 -3.15 -15.53
CA ASP A 73 -1.52 -4.08 -15.41
C ASP A 73 -2.54 -3.58 -14.39
N GLY A 74 -3.81 -3.90 -14.61
CA GLY A 74 -4.91 -3.51 -13.74
C GLY A 74 -5.31 -2.04 -13.90
N GLU A 75 -5.97 -1.52 -12.88
CA GLU A 75 -6.47 -0.14 -12.82
C GLU A 75 -6.43 0.40 -11.38
N ALA A 76 -6.39 1.70 -11.23
CA ALA A 76 -6.54 2.37 -9.95
C ALA A 76 -7.27 3.70 -10.08
N THR A 77 -7.88 4.16 -8.99
CA THR A 77 -8.33 5.53 -8.82
C THR A 77 -7.18 6.34 -8.25
N LEU A 78 -6.65 7.27 -9.04
CA LEU A 78 -5.61 8.22 -8.64
C LEU A 78 -6.27 9.48 -8.08
N MET A 79 -5.83 9.88 -6.90
CA MET A 79 -6.31 11.05 -6.17
C MET A 79 -5.12 11.99 -5.91
N ILE A 80 -5.17 13.20 -6.45
CA ILE A 80 -4.12 14.21 -6.31
C ILE A 80 -4.74 15.45 -5.67
N ALA A 81 -4.10 16.02 -4.66
CA ALA A 81 -4.58 17.24 -4.01
C ALA A 81 -4.87 18.35 -5.03
N GLY A 82 -6.04 18.97 -4.93
CA GLY A 82 -6.49 20.02 -5.83
C GLY A 82 -7.00 19.55 -7.19
N GLN A 83 -7.11 18.24 -7.43
CA GLN A 83 -7.64 17.67 -8.67
C GLN A 83 -8.80 16.71 -8.40
N ALA A 84 -9.70 16.57 -9.35
CA ALA A 84 -10.72 15.53 -9.29
C ALA A 84 -10.07 14.14 -9.38
N PRO A 85 -10.53 13.15 -8.60
CA PRO A 85 -10.07 11.78 -8.76
C PRO A 85 -10.26 11.28 -10.19
N ARG A 86 -9.30 10.53 -10.71
CA ARG A 86 -9.40 9.92 -12.04
C ARG A 86 -8.96 8.47 -12.03
N LYS A 87 -9.58 7.67 -12.89
CA LYS A 87 -9.12 6.31 -13.15
C LYS A 87 -7.85 6.35 -14.00
N VAL A 88 -6.89 5.49 -13.68
CA VAL A 88 -5.72 5.16 -14.49
C VAL A 88 -5.74 3.68 -14.79
N VAL A 89 -5.45 3.29 -16.02
CA VAL A 89 -5.50 1.90 -16.49
C VAL A 89 -4.17 1.48 -17.13
N ALA A 90 -4.00 0.18 -17.34
CA ALA A 90 -2.83 -0.34 -18.04
C ALA A 90 -2.56 0.39 -19.36
N GLY A 91 -1.31 0.80 -19.59
CA GLY A 91 -0.87 1.61 -20.72
C GLY A 91 -0.86 3.12 -20.47
N GLU A 92 -1.41 3.59 -19.36
CA GLU A 92 -1.40 5.01 -18.99
C GLU A 92 -0.25 5.34 -18.04
N GLY A 93 0.20 6.60 -18.11
CA GLY A 93 1.17 7.17 -17.19
C GLY A 93 0.64 8.42 -16.49
N PHE A 94 1.33 8.79 -15.42
CA PHE A 94 1.05 10.03 -14.69
C PHE A 94 2.31 10.59 -14.06
N VAL A 95 2.28 11.87 -13.74
CA VAL A 95 3.36 12.57 -13.03
C VAL A 95 2.75 13.23 -11.79
N ILE A 96 3.41 13.03 -10.65
CA ILE A 96 3.11 13.73 -9.41
C ILE A 96 4.31 14.62 -9.08
N PRO A 97 4.14 15.95 -9.07
CA PRO A 97 5.22 16.86 -8.72
C PRO A 97 5.68 16.70 -7.26
N ALA A 98 6.91 17.11 -6.99
CA ALA A 98 7.52 17.06 -5.66
C ALA A 98 6.61 17.66 -4.57
N GLY A 99 6.44 16.94 -3.48
CA GLY A 99 5.69 17.39 -2.31
C GLY A 99 4.16 17.42 -2.48
N VAL A 100 3.62 17.08 -3.64
CA VAL A 100 2.17 17.05 -3.86
C VAL A 100 1.56 15.85 -3.14
N VAL A 101 0.57 16.11 -2.29
CA VAL A 101 -0.17 15.08 -1.55
C VAL A 101 -1.05 14.28 -2.51
N HIS A 102 -0.90 12.97 -2.51
CA HIS A 102 -1.66 12.09 -3.38
C HIS A 102 -1.90 10.72 -2.76
N ASN A 103 -2.78 9.94 -3.39
CA ASN A 103 -3.16 8.60 -2.99
C ASN A 103 -3.58 7.81 -4.23
N ALA A 104 -3.53 6.49 -4.15
CA ALA A 104 -4.05 5.58 -5.15
C ALA A 104 -4.86 4.49 -4.47
N LYS A 105 -5.99 4.11 -5.07
CA LYS A 105 -6.88 3.06 -4.60
C LYS A 105 -7.17 2.08 -5.72
N ASN A 106 -7.03 0.81 -5.46
CA ASN A 106 -7.44 -0.24 -6.38
C ASN A 106 -8.87 -0.68 -6.06
N ASP A 107 -9.83 -0.19 -6.83
CA ASP A 107 -11.24 -0.59 -6.72
C ASP A 107 -11.58 -1.83 -7.57
N GLY A 108 -10.59 -2.39 -8.27
CA GLY A 108 -10.75 -3.56 -9.13
C GLY A 108 -10.60 -4.88 -8.39
N SER A 109 -10.72 -5.97 -9.14
CA SER A 109 -10.61 -7.36 -8.65
C SER A 109 -9.24 -8.00 -8.88
N VAL A 110 -8.35 -7.33 -9.61
CA VAL A 110 -6.97 -7.75 -9.85
C VAL A 110 -6.00 -6.73 -9.29
N ALA A 111 -4.78 -7.14 -8.97
CA ALA A 111 -3.76 -6.23 -8.49
C ALA A 111 -3.40 -5.18 -9.56
N THR A 112 -3.28 -3.92 -9.15
CA THR A 112 -2.72 -2.87 -10.00
C THR A 112 -1.21 -2.95 -9.92
N LYS A 113 -0.53 -3.04 -11.07
CA LYS A 113 0.93 -3.08 -11.17
C LYS A 113 1.44 -1.90 -11.95
N LEU A 114 2.42 -1.21 -11.42
CA LEU A 114 3.04 -0.07 -12.09
C LEU A 114 4.54 -0.02 -11.83
N VAL A 115 5.25 0.64 -12.73
CA VAL A 115 6.62 1.12 -12.50
C VAL A 115 6.54 2.56 -12.08
N GLY A 116 7.10 2.86 -10.91
CA GLY A 116 7.33 4.22 -10.44
C GLY A 116 8.80 4.59 -10.61
N VAL A 117 9.04 5.73 -11.24
CA VAL A 117 10.35 6.39 -11.30
C VAL A 117 10.27 7.65 -10.46
N TYR A 118 11.11 7.73 -9.45
CA TYR A 118 11.14 8.84 -8.50
C TYR A 118 12.45 9.59 -8.64
N VAL A 119 12.40 10.88 -8.98
CA VAL A 119 13.58 11.75 -9.02
C VAL A 119 13.56 12.62 -7.77
N VAL A 120 14.26 12.18 -6.74
CA VAL A 120 14.07 12.65 -5.37
C VAL A 120 15.36 13.21 -4.75
N GLU A 121 15.22 13.96 -3.66
CA GLU A 121 16.36 14.42 -2.86
C GLU A 121 17.06 13.24 -2.20
N LYS A 122 18.39 13.20 -2.32
CA LYS A 122 19.24 12.18 -1.70
C LYS A 122 19.09 12.19 -0.18
N GLY A 123 19.09 10.99 0.40
CA GLY A 123 19.10 10.80 1.85
C GLY A 123 17.74 11.06 2.53
N LYS A 124 16.70 11.42 1.78
CA LYS A 124 15.35 11.55 2.34
C LYS A 124 14.55 10.26 2.16
N PRO A 125 13.58 9.96 3.05
CA PRO A 125 12.63 8.88 2.85
C PRO A 125 11.91 9.05 1.50
N LEU A 126 11.77 7.95 0.74
CA LEU A 126 11.12 8.00 -0.57
C LEU A 126 9.67 8.48 -0.50
N ALA A 127 8.96 8.11 0.55
CA ALA A 127 7.59 8.54 0.80
C ALA A 127 7.41 8.97 2.26
N SER A 128 6.60 9.97 2.50
CA SER A 128 6.21 10.45 3.83
C SER A 128 4.69 10.48 3.93
N PRO A 129 4.08 9.92 5.01
CA PRO A 129 2.65 10.02 5.23
C PRO A 129 2.17 11.47 5.25
N ALA A 130 0.96 11.70 4.76
CA ALA A 130 0.31 13.00 4.75
C ALA A 130 -1.16 12.87 5.16
N SER A 131 -1.77 13.97 5.59
CA SER A 131 -3.21 14.03 5.81
C SER A 131 -3.95 14.12 4.47
N ALA A 132 -5.17 13.59 4.42
CA ALA A 132 -6.05 13.83 3.28
C ALA A 132 -6.22 15.33 3.06
N PRO A 133 -6.21 15.81 1.80
CA PRO A 133 -6.51 17.21 1.50
C PRO A 133 -7.90 17.58 2.03
N ALA A 134 -8.08 18.85 2.42
CA ALA A 134 -9.41 19.38 2.68
C ALA A 134 -10.28 19.29 1.41
N PRO A 135 -11.58 19.06 1.55
CA PRO A 135 -12.50 18.99 0.43
C PRO A 135 -12.61 20.31 -0.33
#